data_eb25cf882b398b259b64bf00ffe7ddfa
#
_entry.id   eb25cf882b398b259b64bf00ffe7ddfa
#
_cell.length_a   1.000
_cell.length_b   1.000
_cell.length_c   1.000
_cell.angle_alpha   90.00
_cell.angle_beta   90.00
_cell.angle_gamma   90.00
#
_symmetry.space_group_name_H-M   'P 1'
#
loop_
_entity.id
_entity.type
_entity.pdbx_description
1 polymer ?
#
loop_
_entity_poly.entity_id
_entity_poly.type
_entity_poly.pdbx_seq_one_letter_code
_entity_poly.pdbx_strand_id
1 'polypeptide(L)'
;MSESKTSVKIKSPKNTNTIFGLPAKSYTDNEFWDKECETALADGWLFIAFAHEFKKVGDVVPVYIAGKPILLVKNEDNKITAFHNVCSHRCLKLVDEKKNIGKLIRCPYHSWTYDPVSYTHLTLPTIYSV
;
A
#
# COMPACT_ATOMS: atom_id res chain seq x y z
N MET A 1 43.39 5.55 -7.17
CA MET A 1 43.15 4.37 -8.02
C MET A 1 41.80 4.58 -8.69
N SER A 2 41.82 4.85 -10.00
CA SER A 2 40.61 5.19 -10.75
C SER A 2 40.07 3.88 -11.36
N GLU A 3 38.87 3.47 -10.93
CA GLU A 3 38.19 2.34 -11.53
C GLU A 3 37.60 2.74 -12.88
N SER A 4 38.15 2.17 -13.94
CA SER A 4 37.63 2.25 -15.31
C SER A 4 36.33 1.49 -15.44
N LYS A 5 35.19 2.20 -15.51
CA LYS A 5 33.90 1.61 -15.89
C LYS A 5 33.90 1.23 -17.37
N THR A 6 34.12 -0.04 -17.65
CA THR A 6 33.99 -0.59 -18.99
C THR A 6 32.51 -0.67 -19.35
N SER A 7 32.01 0.26 -20.16
CA SER A 7 30.65 0.21 -20.70
C SER A 7 30.58 -0.84 -21.82
N VAL A 8 29.88 -1.93 -21.57
CA VAL A 8 29.57 -2.95 -22.59
C VAL A 8 28.53 -2.36 -23.53
N LYS A 9 28.94 -2.02 -24.77
CA LYS A 9 28.01 -1.65 -25.86
C LYS A 9 27.35 -2.92 -26.41
N ILE A 10 26.11 -3.16 -25.99
CA ILE A 10 25.27 -4.21 -26.58
C ILE A 10 24.82 -3.72 -27.95
N LYS A 11 25.32 -4.39 -29.01
CA LYS A 11 24.84 -4.15 -30.37
C LYS A 11 23.45 -4.74 -30.53
N SER A 12 22.45 -3.91 -30.82
CA SER A 12 21.10 -4.36 -31.15
C SER A 12 21.13 -5.30 -32.37
N PRO A 13 20.41 -6.42 -32.38
CA PRO A 13 20.30 -7.28 -33.52
C PRO A 13 19.60 -6.54 -34.68
N LYS A 14 20.15 -6.66 -35.91
CA LYS A 14 19.64 -6.01 -37.11
C LYS A 14 18.34 -6.62 -37.67
N ASN A 15 17.60 -7.41 -36.91
CA ASN A 15 16.38 -8.06 -37.41
C ASN A 15 15.14 -7.25 -37.01
N THR A 16 14.44 -6.77 -38.01
CA THR A 16 13.39 -5.75 -37.97
C THR A 16 12.07 -6.18 -37.38
N ASN A 17 11.94 -7.42 -36.88
CA ASN A 17 10.73 -7.93 -36.22
C ASN A 17 10.86 -8.03 -34.68
N THR A 18 11.85 -7.40 -34.09
CA THR A 18 12.01 -7.37 -32.65
C THR A 18 11.04 -6.36 -32.05
N ILE A 19 10.05 -6.85 -31.30
CA ILE A 19 9.20 -5.98 -30.47
C ILE A 19 10.08 -5.50 -29.31
N PHE A 20 10.39 -4.22 -29.30
CA PHE A 20 11.12 -3.61 -28.19
C PHE A 20 10.20 -3.51 -26.97
N GLY A 21 10.70 -3.85 -25.79
CA GLY A 21 10.07 -3.56 -24.53
C GLY A 21 10.04 -2.06 -24.23
N LEU A 22 9.62 -1.71 -23.01
CA LEU A 22 9.65 -0.32 -22.55
C LEU A 22 11.09 0.23 -22.57
N PRO A 23 11.27 1.53 -22.82
CA PRO A 23 12.58 2.16 -22.73
C PRO A 23 13.21 1.95 -21.34
N ALA A 24 14.54 1.83 -21.27
CA ALA A 24 15.25 1.64 -20.00
C ALA A 24 14.90 2.70 -18.93
N LYS A 25 14.59 3.91 -19.37
CA LYS A 25 14.13 5.03 -18.55
C LYS A 25 12.85 4.68 -17.74
N SER A 26 11.96 3.86 -18.28
CA SER A 26 10.74 3.42 -17.61
C SER A 26 11.01 2.58 -16.36
N TYR A 27 12.22 2.06 -16.18
CA TYR A 27 12.59 1.22 -15.03
C TYR A 27 13.48 1.93 -14.01
N THR A 28 13.97 3.13 -14.32
CA THR A 28 15.00 3.80 -13.51
C THR A 28 14.69 5.26 -13.18
N ASP A 29 13.65 5.83 -13.76
CA ASP A 29 13.31 7.24 -13.63
C ASP A 29 12.21 7.43 -12.57
N ASN A 30 12.48 8.24 -11.55
CA ASN A 30 11.51 8.51 -10.47
C ASN A 30 10.27 9.27 -10.97
N GLU A 31 10.44 10.20 -11.92
CA GLU A 31 9.30 10.94 -12.49
C GLU A 31 8.34 9.99 -13.23
N PHE A 32 8.92 8.99 -13.92
CA PHE A 32 8.12 7.94 -14.57
C PHE A 32 7.37 7.09 -13.55
N TRP A 33 8.03 6.71 -12.46
CA TRP A 33 7.43 5.98 -11.35
C TRP A 33 6.27 6.76 -10.70
N ASP A 34 6.48 8.05 -10.41
CA ASP A 34 5.44 8.89 -9.81
C ASP A 34 4.21 8.96 -10.73
N LYS A 35 4.44 9.09 -12.04
CA LYS A 35 3.36 9.07 -13.03
C LYS A 35 2.63 7.73 -13.10
N GLU A 36 3.33 6.60 -13.03
CA GLU A 36 2.71 5.26 -12.95
C GLU A 36 1.84 5.12 -11.70
N CYS A 37 2.32 5.63 -10.56
CA CYS A 37 1.56 5.63 -9.30
C CYS A 37 0.26 6.43 -9.38
N GLU A 38 0.26 7.54 -10.12
CA GLU A 38 -0.90 8.42 -10.28
C GLU A 38 -1.89 7.94 -11.35
N THR A 39 -1.46 7.07 -12.26
CA THR A 39 -2.25 6.63 -13.42
C THR A 39 -2.49 5.12 -13.39
N ALA A 40 -1.57 4.35 -13.95
CA ALA A 40 -1.74 2.92 -14.18
C ALA A 40 -1.99 2.12 -12.90
N LEU A 41 -1.27 2.46 -11.81
CA LEU A 41 -1.41 1.79 -10.53
C LEU A 41 -2.59 2.31 -9.71
N ALA A 42 -3.01 3.57 -9.91
CA ALA A 42 -4.17 4.12 -9.22
C ALA A 42 -5.50 3.60 -9.78
N ASP A 43 -5.59 3.45 -11.10
CA ASP A 43 -6.82 3.09 -11.81
C ASP A 43 -6.88 1.60 -12.22
N GLY A 44 -5.77 0.88 -12.08
CA GLY A 44 -5.62 -0.51 -12.50
C GLY A 44 -6.03 -1.53 -11.45
N TRP A 45 -6.27 -2.76 -11.89
CA TRP A 45 -6.40 -3.90 -11.00
C TRP A 45 -5.02 -4.38 -10.55
N LEU A 46 -4.77 -4.37 -9.25
CA LEU A 46 -3.51 -4.80 -8.66
C LEU A 46 -3.70 -6.04 -7.79
N PHE A 47 -2.78 -6.99 -7.90
CA PHE A 47 -2.66 -8.06 -6.92
C PHE A 47 -2.05 -7.47 -5.63
N ILE A 48 -2.75 -7.63 -4.49
CA ILE A 48 -2.35 -7.00 -3.23
C ILE A 48 -2.01 -8.02 -2.16
N ALA A 49 -2.81 -9.06 -2.01
CA ALA A 49 -2.63 -10.09 -0.99
C ALA A 49 -3.40 -11.36 -1.33
N PHE A 50 -3.05 -12.46 -0.71
CA PHE A 50 -3.81 -13.70 -0.82
C PHE A 50 -4.94 -13.76 0.22
N ALA A 51 -6.13 -14.20 -0.17
CA ALA A 51 -7.27 -14.32 0.74
C ALA A 51 -7.00 -15.26 1.94
N HIS A 52 -6.15 -16.28 1.77
CA HIS A 52 -5.80 -17.21 2.83
C HIS A 52 -4.95 -16.59 3.96
N GLU A 53 -4.41 -15.39 3.75
CA GLU A 53 -3.69 -14.65 4.78
C GLU A 53 -4.62 -14.15 5.88
N PHE A 54 -5.91 -14.03 5.58
CA PHE A 54 -6.95 -13.55 6.50
C PHE A 54 -7.75 -14.75 7.05
N LYS A 55 -7.30 -15.32 8.15
CA LYS A 55 -7.90 -16.53 8.75
C LYS A 55 -9.16 -16.21 9.57
N LYS A 56 -9.16 -15.08 10.30
CA LYS A 56 -10.20 -14.68 11.22
C LYS A 56 -10.72 -13.28 10.93
N VAL A 57 -11.95 -13.01 11.30
CA VAL A 57 -12.50 -11.66 11.35
C VAL A 57 -11.60 -10.78 12.22
N GLY A 58 -11.33 -9.56 11.76
CA GLY A 58 -10.41 -8.64 12.40
C GLY A 58 -8.94 -8.83 12.02
N ASP A 59 -8.58 -9.81 11.17
CA ASP A 59 -7.24 -9.89 10.63
C ASP A 59 -6.97 -8.72 9.69
N VAL A 60 -5.83 -8.06 9.90
CA VAL A 60 -5.40 -6.92 9.11
C VAL A 60 -4.01 -7.13 8.53
N VAL A 61 -3.83 -6.64 7.31
CA VAL A 61 -2.55 -6.66 6.61
C VAL A 61 -2.27 -5.26 6.08
N PRO A 62 -1.28 -4.55 6.65
CA PRO A 62 -0.83 -3.27 6.10
C PRO A 62 0.03 -3.51 4.86
N VAL A 63 -0.23 -2.76 3.80
CA VAL A 63 0.51 -2.81 2.53
C VAL A 63 0.80 -1.41 2.03
N TYR A 64 1.75 -1.28 1.11
CA TYR A 64 1.99 -0.04 0.37
C TYR A 64 1.66 -0.28 -1.10
N ILE A 65 0.82 0.59 -1.66
CA ILE A 65 0.40 0.51 -3.05
C ILE A 65 0.57 1.89 -3.67
N ALA A 66 1.33 1.98 -4.74
CA ALA A 66 1.59 3.26 -5.42
C ALA A 66 1.98 4.38 -4.44
N GLY A 67 2.89 4.08 -3.51
CA GLY A 67 3.35 5.02 -2.48
C GLY A 67 2.35 5.33 -1.35
N LYS A 68 1.14 4.76 -1.37
CA LYS A 68 0.08 5.01 -0.39
C LYS A 68 0.00 3.88 0.64
N PRO A 69 -0.07 4.18 1.95
CA PRO A 69 -0.28 3.17 2.98
C PRO A 69 -1.74 2.72 2.96
N ILE A 70 -1.96 1.44 2.71
CA ILE A 70 -3.28 0.80 2.68
C ILE A 70 -3.37 -0.25 3.79
N LEU A 71 -4.53 -0.40 4.38
CA LEU A 71 -4.86 -1.42 5.35
C LEU A 71 -5.95 -2.33 4.78
N LEU A 72 -5.63 -3.59 4.63
CA LEU A 72 -6.59 -4.63 4.28
C LEU A 72 -7.17 -5.22 5.56
N VAL A 73 -8.47 -5.35 5.64
CA VAL A 73 -9.19 -5.82 6.84
C VAL A 73 -10.21 -6.88 6.48
N LYS A 74 -10.21 -8.01 7.18
CA LYS A 74 -11.30 -8.99 7.09
C LYS A 74 -12.43 -8.59 8.03
N ASN A 75 -13.57 -8.22 7.47
CA ASN A 75 -14.75 -7.79 8.23
C ASN A 75 -15.63 -8.96 8.68
N GLU A 76 -16.70 -8.66 9.43
CA GLU A 76 -17.64 -9.65 9.97
C GLU A 76 -18.41 -10.42 8.89
N ASP A 77 -18.58 -9.85 7.68
CA ASP A 77 -19.19 -10.50 6.52
C ASP A 77 -18.22 -11.46 5.79
N ASN A 78 -17.04 -11.73 6.35
CA ASN A 78 -15.95 -12.48 5.72
C ASN A 78 -15.41 -11.85 4.42
N LYS A 79 -15.71 -10.57 4.17
CA LYS A 79 -15.15 -9.81 3.06
C LYS A 79 -13.85 -9.13 3.47
N ILE A 80 -12.96 -8.95 2.51
CA ILE A 80 -11.74 -8.16 2.69
C ILE A 80 -12.00 -6.79 2.11
N THR A 81 -11.87 -5.76 2.95
CA THR A 81 -12.01 -4.35 2.59
C THR A 81 -10.67 -3.65 2.69
N ALA A 82 -10.47 -2.61 1.89
CA ALA A 82 -9.24 -1.84 1.85
C ALA A 82 -9.50 -0.39 2.23
N PHE A 83 -8.66 0.17 3.09
CA PHE A 83 -8.74 1.55 3.57
C PHE A 83 -7.36 2.20 3.53
N HIS A 84 -7.31 3.52 3.53
CA HIS A 84 -6.06 4.22 3.80
C HIS A 84 -5.59 3.96 5.24
N ASN A 85 -4.39 3.46 5.42
CA ASN A 85 -3.82 3.15 6.73
C ASN A 85 -3.31 4.42 7.43
N VAL A 86 -4.20 5.40 7.59
CA VAL A 86 -3.90 6.69 8.20
C VAL A 86 -5.04 7.18 9.08
N CYS A 87 -4.69 7.79 10.20
CA CYS A 87 -5.66 8.40 11.12
C CYS A 87 -6.08 9.77 10.57
N SER A 88 -7.38 10.02 10.47
CA SER A 88 -7.95 11.30 9.99
C SER A 88 -7.61 12.49 10.90
N HIS A 89 -7.18 12.25 12.15
CA HIS A 89 -6.84 13.32 13.08
C HIS A 89 -5.51 14.01 12.73
N ARG A 90 -4.42 13.24 12.61
CA ARG A 90 -3.06 13.75 12.35
C ARG A 90 -2.24 12.84 11.44
N CYS A 91 -2.89 12.17 10.53
CA CYS A 91 -2.26 11.33 9.49
C CYS A 91 -1.27 10.27 10.01
N LEU A 92 -1.37 9.88 11.30
CA LEU A 92 -0.54 8.81 11.82
C LEU A 92 -0.99 7.47 11.22
N LYS A 93 -0.04 6.62 10.87
CA LYS A 93 -0.30 5.25 10.45
C LYS A 93 -0.97 4.46 11.58
N LEU A 94 -2.06 3.76 11.29
CA LEU A 94 -2.88 3.09 12.28
C LEU A 94 -2.33 1.71 12.67
N VAL A 95 -1.81 0.98 11.67
CA VAL A 95 -1.31 -0.39 11.85
C VAL A 95 0.01 -0.54 11.10
N ASP A 96 1.06 -1.00 11.80
CA ASP A 96 2.40 -1.15 11.23
C ASP A 96 2.68 -2.56 10.73
N GLU A 97 2.07 -3.57 11.35
CA GLU A 97 2.32 -4.98 11.09
C GLU A 97 1.02 -5.79 10.99
N LYS A 98 1.13 -6.96 10.38
CA LYS A 98 0.02 -7.93 10.31
C LYS A 98 -0.37 -8.39 11.71
N LYS A 99 -1.65 -8.24 12.06
CA LYS A 99 -2.22 -8.66 13.35
C LYS A 99 -3.71 -8.85 13.28
N ASN A 100 -4.30 -9.34 14.36
CA ASN A 100 -5.75 -9.29 14.56
C ASN A 100 -6.09 -8.11 15.47
N ILE A 101 -6.99 -7.24 15.00
CA ILE A 101 -7.45 -6.05 15.73
C ILE A 101 -8.78 -6.24 16.46
N GLY A 102 -9.37 -7.45 16.36
CA GLY A 102 -10.72 -7.69 16.85
C GLY A 102 -11.76 -6.93 16.02
N LYS A 103 -12.58 -6.12 16.69
CA LYS A 103 -13.70 -5.41 16.06
C LYS A 103 -13.42 -3.96 15.70
N LEU A 104 -12.34 -3.38 16.21
CA LEU A 104 -12.08 -1.95 16.09
C LEU A 104 -10.62 -1.64 15.82
N ILE A 105 -10.38 -0.68 14.95
CA ILE A 105 -9.05 -0.11 14.70
C ILE A 105 -8.86 1.07 15.66
N ARG A 106 -7.85 1.02 16.52
CA ARG A 106 -7.54 2.10 17.46
C ARG A 106 -6.25 2.81 17.09
N CYS A 107 -6.31 4.12 16.93
CA CYS A 107 -5.14 4.93 16.69
C CYS A 107 -4.20 4.92 17.92
N PRO A 108 -2.92 4.59 17.76
CA PRO A 108 -1.99 4.52 18.89
C PRO A 108 -1.65 5.89 19.49
N TYR A 109 -1.95 6.99 18.78
CA TYR A 109 -1.61 8.33 19.23
C TYR A 109 -2.63 8.90 20.23
N HIS A 110 -3.89 9.10 19.78
CA HIS A 110 -4.94 9.68 20.61
C HIS A 110 -6.15 8.77 20.77
N SER A 111 -6.01 7.48 20.50
CA SER A 111 -7.05 6.46 20.66
C SER A 111 -8.33 6.69 19.84
N TRP A 112 -8.25 7.47 18.75
CA TRP A 112 -9.37 7.54 17.82
C TRP A 112 -9.68 6.15 17.30
N THR A 113 -10.96 5.81 17.29
CA THR A 113 -11.43 4.45 17.02
C THR A 113 -12.23 4.44 15.71
N TYR A 114 -11.96 3.46 14.86
CA TYR A 114 -12.56 3.31 13.54
C TYR A 114 -13.26 1.98 13.44
N ASP A 115 -14.42 1.98 12.79
CA ASP A 115 -15.12 0.79 12.36
C ASP A 115 -14.41 0.20 11.12
N PRO A 116 -14.00 -1.08 11.16
CA PRO A 116 -13.35 -1.73 10.02
C PRO A 116 -14.30 -2.04 8.85
N VAL A 117 -15.60 -1.81 8.98
CA VAL A 117 -16.58 -1.98 7.89
C VAL A 117 -16.72 -0.69 7.08
N SER A 118 -16.96 0.42 7.76
CA SER A 118 -17.22 1.73 7.12
C SER A 118 -16.03 2.66 7.15
N TYR A 119 -15.01 2.33 7.97
CA TYR A 119 -13.87 3.21 8.29
C TYR A 119 -14.29 4.58 8.80
N THR A 120 -15.47 4.63 9.42
CA THR A 120 -15.96 5.85 10.06
C THR A 120 -15.37 5.96 11.47
N HIS A 121 -15.09 7.18 11.86
CA HIS A 121 -14.66 7.49 13.23
C HIS A 121 -15.84 7.28 14.17
N LEU A 122 -15.68 6.38 15.17
CA LEU A 122 -16.77 6.03 16.10
C LEU A 122 -16.78 6.90 17.35
N THR A 123 -15.61 7.14 17.95
CA THR A 123 -15.53 7.92 19.20
C THR A 123 -14.19 8.66 19.31
N LEU A 124 -14.24 9.88 19.85
CA LEU A 124 -13.10 10.47 20.55
C LEU A 124 -13.01 9.81 21.94
N PRO A 125 -11.80 9.49 22.44
CA PRO A 125 -11.68 9.08 23.82
C PRO A 125 -12.16 10.27 24.67
N THR A 126 -13.22 10.04 25.46
CA THR A 126 -13.62 11.01 26.46
C THR A 126 -12.57 10.97 27.56
N ILE A 127 -11.76 12.00 27.66
CA ILE A 127 -10.88 12.18 28.80
C ILE A 127 -11.77 12.64 29.94
N TYR A 128 -12.13 11.70 30.80
CA TYR A 128 -12.68 12.09 32.11
C TYR A 128 -11.51 12.60 32.93
N SER A 129 -11.39 13.92 33.05
CA SER A 129 -10.63 14.51 34.14
C SER A 129 -11.44 14.30 35.42
N VAL A 130 -10.92 13.52 36.33
CA VAL A 130 -11.38 13.45 37.73
C VAL A 130 -10.82 14.64 38.45
#